data_c6edc81ceaee7ee552fef94d360a5ae3
#
_entry.id   c6edc81ceaee7ee552fef94d360a5ae3
#
_cell.length_a   1.000
_cell.length_b   1.000
_cell.length_c   1.000
_cell.angle_alpha   90.00
_cell.angle_beta   90.00
_cell.angle_gamma   90.00
#
_symmetry.space_group_name_H-M   'P 1'
#
loop_
_entity.id
_entity.type
_entity.pdbx_description
1 polymer ?
#
loop_
_entity_poly.entity_id
_entity_poly.type
_entity_poly.pdbx_seq_one_letter_code
_entity_poly.pdbx_strand_id
1 'polypeptide(L)'
;DTSASLLESLRDASDETAWNRLFEMYAPLLRNWLRRHNANAGDIDDVVQEVMTVVIRRFPEFQHHSRTGAFRSWLRTITVNCLRDQWRRNNKHPRATGGTDCIAAIEQLADPSSGISRVWDREHDEHVASFLLAKIQSDFSPQTWLAFRRFAIDGMSADEVGEELGITANAVFIAKSRVMAGLRKQAQGLIE
;
A
#
# COMPACT_ATOMS: atom_id res chain seq x y z
N ASP A 1 11.68 20.70 -9.34
CA ASP A 1 11.70 20.04 -8.02
C ASP A 1 11.62 18.54 -8.24
N THR A 2 12.73 17.87 -7.96
CA THR A 2 12.81 16.41 -8.07
C THR A 2 12.05 15.85 -6.87
N SER A 3 10.79 15.47 -7.10
CA SER A 3 10.00 14.80 -6.07
C SER A 3 10.72 13.50 -5.70
N ALA A 4 11.34 13.47 -4.54
CA ALA A 4 11.91 12.25 -3.98
C ALA A 4 10.81 11.22 -3.77
N SER A 5 11.13 9.92 -3.88
CA SER A 5 10.16 8.89 -3.53
C SER A 5 9.77 9.01 -2.05
N LEU A 6 8.57 8.54 -1.68
CA LEU A 6 8.16 8.59 -0.27
C LEU A 6 9.20 7.95 0.65
N LEU A 7 9.78 6.81 0.25
CA LEU A 7 10.79 6.12 1.07
C LEU A 7 12.10 6.90 1.20
N GLU A 8 12.48 7.71 0.20
CA GLU A 8 13.63 8.60 0.32
C GLU A 8 13.36 9.74 1.30
N SER A 9 12.15 10.33 1.24
CA SER A 9 11.74 11.40 2.18
C SER A 9 11.71 10.90 3.62
N LEU A 10 11.31 9.65 3.86
CA LEU A 10 11.27 9.04 5.20
C LEU A 10 12.66 8.80 5.83
N ARG A 11 13.75 8.92 5.06
CA ARG A 11 15.11 8.85 5.61
C ARG A 11 15.47 10.09 6.44
N ASP A 12 14.83 11.19 6.15
CA ASP A 12 14.86 12.35 7.04
C ASP A 12 13.83 12.15 8.16
N ALA A 13 14.32 11.77 9.35
CA ALA A 13 13.48 11.53 10.51
C ALA A 13 12.66 12.76 10.95
N SER A 14 13.05 13.96 10.50
CA SER A 14 12.36 15.22 10.80
C SER A 14 11.24 15.57 9.80
N ASP A 15 11.09 14.82 8.71
CA ASP A 15 10.02 15.05 7.73
C ASP A 15 8.67 14.47 8.20
N GLU A 16 8.01 15.23 9.10
CA GLU A 16 6.67 14.88 9.59
C GLU A 16 5.65 14.69 8.46
N THR A 17 5.82 15.40 7.34
CA THR A 17 4.91 15.32 6.20
C THR A 17 5.01 13.94 5.53
N ALA A 18 6.23 13.43 5.35
CA ALA A 18 6.46 12.10 4.81
C ALA A 18 5.90 11.00 5.72
N TRP A 19 6.08 11.14 7.04
CA TRP A 19 5.53 10.20 8.02
C TRP A 19 4.00 10.21 8.06
N ASN A 20 3.38 11.39 8.03
CA ASN A 20 1.93 11.52 7.95
C ASN A 20 1.38 10.89 6.67
N ARG A 21 2.05 11.10 5.54
CA ARG A 21 1.69 10.47 4.26
C ARG A 21 1.77 8.95 4.29
N LEU A 22 2.81 8.40 4.93
CA LEU A 22 2.95 6.97 5.14
C LEU A 22 1.78 6.42 5.98
N PHE A 23 1.45 7.11 7.07
CA PHE A 23 0.34 6.73 7.94
C PHE A 23 -1.01 6.80 7.20
N GLU A 24 -1.29 7.88 6.47
CA GLU A 24 -2.51 8.02 5.63
C GLU A 24 -2.65 6.89 4.62
N MET A 25 -1.54 6.44 4.04
CA MET A 25 -1.53 5.35 3.07
C MET A 25 -1.77 3.99 3.74
N TYR A 26 -1.03 3.68 4.81
CA TYR A 26 -0.98 2.30 5.32
C TYR A 26 -1.98 1.99 6.43
N ALA A 27 -2.43 2.97 7.23
CA ALA A 27 -3.40 2.71 8.28
C ALA A 27 -4.74 2.17 7.75
N PRO A 28 -5.33 2.69 6.65
CA PRO A 28 -6.54 2.12 6.08
C PRO A 28 -6.34 0.70 5.51
N LEU A 29 -5.20 0.44 4.88
CA LEU A 29 -4.86 -0.89 4.36
C LEU A 29 -4.81 -1.92 5.49
N LEU A 30 -4.05 -1.62 6.55
CA LEU A 30 -3.91 -2.48 7.72
C LEU A 30 -5.26 -2.71 8.41
N ARG A 31 -6.07 -1.65 8.64
CA ARG A 31 -7.41 -1.80 9.23
C ARG A 31 -8.31 -2.72 8.43
N ASN A 32 -8.37 -2.52 7.11
CA ASN A 32 -9.23 -3.32 6.24
C ASN A 32 -8.78 -4.78 6.21
N TRP A 33 -7.47 -5.01 6.18
CA TRP A 33 -6.92 -6.36 6.20
C TRP A 33 -7.21 -7.06 7.53
N LEU A 34 -6.96 -6.40 8.66
CA LEU A 34 -7.20 -6.95 10.00
C LEU A 34 -8.69 -7.26 10.25
N ARG A 35 -9.60 -6.39 9.79
CA ARG A 35 -11.05 -6.64 9.90
C ARG A 35 -11.49 -7.90 9.15
N ARG A 36 -10.93 -8.16 7.97
CA ARG A 36 -11.31 -9.33 7.16
C ARG A 36 -10.74 -10.63 7.68
N HIS A 37 -9.60 -10.56 8.35
CA HIS A 37 -8.90 -11.75 8.86
C HIS A 37 -9.07 -11.97 10.38
N ASN A 38 -10.22 -11.53 10.93
CA ASN A 38 -10.67 -11.83 12.30
C ASN A 38 -9.76 -11.34 13.45
N ALA A 39 -9.05 -10.24 13.30
CA ALA A 39 -8.59 -9.54 14.48
C ALA A 39 -9.81 -9.04 15.26
N ASN A 40 -9.85 -9.26 16.58
CA ASN A 40 -10.94 -8.78 17.43
C ASN A 40 -11.17 -7.29 17.19
N ALA A 41 -12.41 -6.90 16.88
CA ALA A 41 -12.77 -5.55 16.45
C ALA A 41 -12.35 -4.44 17.47
N GLY A 42 -12.20 -4.79 18.76
CA GLY A 42 -11.76 -3.87 19.80
C GLY A 42 -10.26 -3.54 19.77
N ASP A 43 -9.45 -4.36 19.11
CA ASP A 43 -7.98 -4.25 19.18
C ASP A 43 -7.34 -3.77 17.86
N ILE A 44 -8.14 -3.57 16.80
CA ILE A 44 -7.62 -3.30 15.46
C ILE A 44 -6.82 -2.00 15.41
N ASP A 45 -7.35 -0.93 15.98
CA ASP A 45 -6.67 0.37 15.97
C ASP A 45 -5.39 0.36 16.81
N ASP A 46 -5.38 -0.39 17.91
CA ASP A 46 -4.19 -0.59 18.73
C ASP A 46 -3.09 -1.36 17.95
N VAL A 47 -3.47 -2.41 17.21
CA VAL A 47 -2.53 -3.14 16.34
C VAL A 47 -1.99 -2.23 15.25
N VAL A 48 -2.85 -1.46 14.58
CA VAL A 48 -2.42 -0.52 13.53
C VAL A 48 -1.42 0.49 14.10
N GLN A 49 -1.71 1.04 15.26
CA GLN A 49 -0.83 1.99 15.93
C GLN A 49 0.51 1.34 16.32
N GLU A 50 0.48 0.11 16.86
CA GLU A 50 1.68 -0.63 17.20
C GLU A 50 2.54 -0.94 15.97
N VAL A 51 1.92 -1.41 14.88
CA VAL A 51 2.61 -1.66 13.59
C VAL A 51 3.28 -0.38 13.10
N MET A 52 2.55 0.74 13.03
CA MET A 52 3.10 2.01 12.55
C MET A 52 4.22 2.52 13.45
N THR A 53 4.09 2.37 14.77
CA THR A 53 5.15 2.73 15.73
C THR A 53 6.42 1.90 15.49
N VAL A 54 6.29 0.60 15.24
CA VAL A 54 7.44 -0.28 14.92
C VAL A 54 8.04 0.10 13.56
N VAL A 55 7.21 0.41 12.55
CA VAL A 55 7.66 0.89 11.25
C VAL A 55 8.52 2.14 11.40
N ILE A 56 8.02 3.17 12.09
CA ILE A 56 8.76 4.43 12.31
C ILE A 56 10.10 4.16 13.00
N ARG A 57 10.09 3.39 14.08
CA ARG A 57 11.29 3.10 14.88
C ARG A 57 12.35 2.30 14.11
N ARG A 58 11.92 1.34 13.28
CA ARG A 58 12.83 0.43 12.56
C ARG A 58 13.14 0.86 11.14
N PHE A 59 12.50 1.93 10.65
CA PHE A 59 12.73 2.41 9.29
C PHE A 59 14.21 2.79 9.01
N PRO A 60 14.96 3.40 9.95
CA PRO A 60 16.39 3.67 9.72
C PRO A 60 17.23 2.42 9.42
N GLU A 61 16.78 1.24 9.90
CA GLU A 61 17.42 -0.05 9.65
C GLU A 61 16.96 -0.69 8.33
N PHE A 62 15.87 -0.17 7.73
CA PHE A 62 15.30 -0.69 6.50
C PHE A 62 16.24 -0.39 5.33
N GLN A 63 16.86 -1.45 4.80
CA GLN A 63 17.67 -1.37 3.62
C GLN A 63 16.82 -1.71 2.40
N HIS A 64 16.65 -0.72 1.55
CA HIS A 64 16.02 -0.92 0.24
C HIS A 64 17.02 -1.65 -0.66
N HIS A 65 17.10 -2.96 -0.50
CA HIS A 65 17.75 -3.79 -1.51
C HIS A 65 16.85 -3.79 -2.72
N SER A 66 17.25 -3.28 -3.85
CA SER A 66 16.60 -3.21 -5.18
C SER A 66 15.70 -4.43 -5.58
N ARG A 67 15.05 -5.05 -4.60
CA ARG A 67 14.15 -6.19 -4.75
C ARG A 67 12.71 -5.69 -4.77
N THR A 68 12.01 -6.01 -5.81
CA THR A 68 10.57 -5.83 -5.95
C THR A 68 9.84 -6.27 -4.68
N GLY A 69 9.02 -5.38 -4.11
CA GLY A 69 8.21 -5.70 -2.93
C GLY A 69 8.98 -5.80 -1.60
N ALA A 70 10.20 -5.25 -1.51
CA ALA A 70 10.98 -5.29 -0.27
C ALA A 70 10.24 -4.63 0.90
N PHE A 71 9.67 -3.44 0.70
CA PHE A 71 8.92 -2.73 1.73
C PHE A 71 7.64 -3.50 2.12
N ARG A 72 6.89 -3.99 1.13
CA ARG A 72 5.69 -4.80 1.35
C ARG A 72 5.97 -6.03 2.21
N SER A 73 7.05 -6.77 1.90
CA SER A 73 7.46 -7.95 2.66
C SER A 73 7.91 -7.60 4.09
N TRP A 74 8.61 -6.48 4.24
CA TRP A 74 9.05 -5.98 5.53
C TRP A 74 7.87 -5.53 6.40
N LEU A 75 6.92 -4.78 5.84
CA LEU A 75 5.69 -4.38 6.53
C LEU A 75 4.86 -5.60 6.95
N ARG A 76 4.73 -6.62 6.08
CA ARG A 76 4.07 -7.88 6.41
C ARG A 76 4.72 -8.56 7.62
N THR A 77 6.04 -8.63 7.65
CA THR A 77 6.78 -9.22 8.77
C THR A 77 6.54 -8.48 10.08
N ILE A 78 6.54 -7.14 10.06
CA ILE A 78 6.21 -6.33 11.24
C ILE A 78 4.78 -6.61 11.69
N THR A 79 3.82 -6.61 10.77
CA THR A 79 2.41 -6.88 11.07
C THR A 79 2.22 -8.25 11.72
N VAL A 80 2.84 -9.29 11.17
CA VAL A 80 2.82 -10.65 11.75
C VAL A 80 3.36 -10.66 13.18
N ASN A 81 4.49 -10.00 13.42
CA ASN A 81 5.10 -9.97 14.76
C ASN A 81 4.21 -9.24 15.78
N CYS A 82 3.65 -8.08 15.41
CA CYS A 82 2.71 -7.36 16.28
C CYS A 82 1.47 -8.20 16.60
N LEU A 83 0.91 -8.91 15.59
CA LEU A 83 -0.23 -9.82 15.80
C LEU A 83 0.11 -10.99 16.73
N ARG A 84 1.29 -11.60 16.58
CA ARG A 84 1.77 -12.67 17.48
C ARG A 84 1.92 -12.17 18.91
N ASP A 85 2.48 -10.98 19.10
CA ASP A 85 2.67 -10.40 20.42
C ASP A 85 1.34 -10.02 21.08
N GLN A 86 0.41 -9.47 20.32
CA GLN A 86 -0.95 -9.19 20.80
C GLN A 86 -1.67 -10.50 21.19
N TRP A 87 -1.59 -11.52 20.32
CA TRP A 87 -2.21 -12.81 20.62
C TRP A 87 -1.64 -13.41 21.91
N ARG A 88 -0.30 -13.35 22.14
CA ARG A 88 0.33 -13.83 23.38
C ARG A 88 -0.15 -13.03 24.59
N ARG A 89 -0.34 -11.72 24.47
CA ARG A 89 -0.88 -10.86 25.55
C ARG A 89 -2.31 -11.26 25.91
N ASN A 90 -3.15 -11.44 24.91
CA ASN A 90 -4.56 -11.77 25.09
C ASN A 90 -4.77 -13.18 25.65
N ASN A 91 -3.94 -14.14 25.27
CA ASN A 91 -4.04 -15.53 25.76
C ASN A 91 -3.53 -15.75 27.19
N LYS A 92 -2.88 -14.77 27.80
CA LYS A 92 -2.56 -14.80 29.24
C LYS A 92 -3.82 -14.59 30.11
N HIS A 93 -4.95 -14.18 29.52
CA HIS A 93 -6.24 -14.05 30.18
C HIS A 93 -7.21 -15.11 29.67
N PRO A 94 -7.85 -15.93 30.56
CA PRO A 94 -8.61 -17.16 30.18
C PRO A 94 -9.96 -16.92 29.46
N ARG A 95 -10.18 -15.84 28.74
CA ARG A 95 -11.47 -15.47 28.11
C ARG A 95 -11.48 -15.47 26.57
N ALA A 96 -10.46 -15.95 25.88
CA ALA A 96 -10.43 -15.91 24.42
C ALA A 96 -11.00 -17.20 23.80
N THR A 97 -12.30 -17.20 23.52
CA THR A 97 -12.93 -18.11 22.56
C THR A 97 -12.56 -17.66 21.13
N GLY A 98 -11.89 -18.53 20.34
CA GLY A 98 -11.56 -18.26 18.92
C GLY A 98 -10.08 -18.28 18.55
N GLY A 99 -9.21 -18.78 19.41
CA GLY A 99 -7.75 -18.63 19.26
C GLY A 99 -7.08 -19.40 18.12
N THR A 100 -7.62 -20.53 17.70
CA THR A 100 -6.94 -21.44 16.74
C THR A 100 -6.95 -20.90 15.32
N ASP A 101 -8.05 -20.34 14.86
CA ASP A 101 -8.20 -19.82 13.51
C ASP A 101 -7.37 -18.54 13.29
N CYS A 102 -7.29 -17.71 14.34
CA CYS A 102 -6.48 -16.50 14.30
C CYS A 102 -4.98 -16.82 14.17
N ILE A 103 -4.47 -17.78 14.94
CA ILE A 103 -3.07 -18.22 14.83
C ILE A 103 -2.80 -18.79 13.44
N ALA A 104 -3.67 -19.67 12.94
CA ALA A 104 -3.51 -20.26 11.62
C ALA A 104 -3.43 -19.18 10.53
N ALA A 105 -4.25 -18.13 10.61
CA ALA A 105 -4.21 -17.00 9.69
C ALA A 105 -2.88 -16.20 9.81
N ILE A 106 -2.38 -15.97 11.03
CA ILE A 106 -1.10 -15.30 11.28
C ILE A 106 0.06 -16.11 10.70
N GLU A 107 0.07 -17.42 10.91
CA GLU A 107 1.13 -18.30 10.39
C GLU A 107 1.09 -18.41 8.86
N GLN A 108 -0.12 -18.45 8.26
CA GLN A 108 -0.26 -18.37 6.81
C GLN A 108 0.24 -17.02 6.26
N LEU A 109 -0.03 -15.89 6.94
CA LEU A 109 0.49 -14.60 6.54
C LEU A 109 2.03 -14.54 6.66
N ALA A 110 2.62 -15.25 7.62
CA ALA A 110 4.06 -15.34 7.78
C ALA A 110 4.75 -16.12 6.66
N ASP A 111 4.06 -17.09 6.05
CA ASP A 111 4.57 -17.88 4.93
C ASP A 111 4.42 -17.13 3.60
N PRO A 112 5.53 -16.68 2.96
CA PRO A 112 5.46 -15.96 1.68
C PRO A 112 4.83 -16.74 0.54
N SER A 113 4.81 -18.07 0.62
CA SER A 113 4.25 -18.95 -0.42
C SER A 113 2.76 -19.18 -0.27
N SER A 114 2.17 -18.79 0.84
CA SER A 114 0.75 -19.04 1.17
C SER A 114 -0.22 -18.27 0.27
N GLY A 115 -1.47 -18.74 0.22
CA GLY A 115 -2.56 -18.01 -0.43
C GLY A 115 -2.82 -16.65 0.20
N ILE A 116 -2.80 -16.57 1.53
CA ILE A 116 -3.03 -15.33 2.29
C ILE A 116 -1.94 -14.29 2.00
N SER A 117 -0.67 -14.70 1.94
CA SER A 117 0.41 -13.78 1.59
C SER A 117 0.30 -13.24 0.17
N ARG A 118 -0.14 -14.06 -0.80
CA ARG A 118 -0.39 -13.58 -2.18
C ARG A 118 -1.57 -12.59 -2.24
N VAL A 119 -2.61 -12.81 -1.43
CA VAL A 119 -3.72 -11.86 -1.31
C VAL A 119 -3.24 -10.55 -0.70
N TRP A 120 -2.45 -10.60 0.39
CA TRP A 120 -1.81 -9.44 1.00
C TRP A 120 -1.00 -8.64 -0.03
N ASP A 121 -0.14 -9.31 -0.78
CA ASP A 121 0.72 -8.67 -1.76
C ASP A 121 -0.07 -7.94 -2.84
N ARG A 122 -1.12 -8.57 -3.37
CA ARG A 122 -2.01 -7.95 -4.36
C ARG A 122 -2.77 -6.75 -3.80
N GLU A 123 -3.38 -6.89 -2.64
CA GLU A 123 -4.15 -5.82 -2.01
C GLU A 123 -3.28 -4.63 -1.61
N HIS A 124 -2.05 -4.91 -1.19
CA HIS A 124 -1.05 -3.87 -0.94
C HIS A 124 -0.79 -3.06 -2.22
N ASP A 125 -0.47 -3.75 -3.32
CA ASP A 125 -0.10 -3.08 -4.57
C ASP A 125 -1.27 -2.29 -5.16
N GLU A 126 -2.49 -2.86 -5.14
CA GLU A 126 -3.72 -2.18 -5.57
C GLU A 126 -4.01 -0.94 -4.72
N HIS A 127 -3.85 -1.04 -3.40
CA HIS A 127 -4.09 0.06 -2.47
C HIS A 127 -3.08 1.19 -2.65
N VAL A 128 -1.79 0.85 -2.72
CA VAL A 128 -0.71 1.85 -2.91
C VAL A 128 -0.86 2.53 -4.27
N ALA A 129 -1.11 1.76 -5.34
CA ALA A 129 -1.34 2.34 -6.66
C ALA A 129 -2.53 3.31 -6.68
N SER A 130 -3.65 2.92 -6.06
CA SER A 130 -4.85 3.77 -5.96
C SER A 130 -4.58 5.05 -5.16
N PHE A 131 -3.89 4.94 -4.02
CA PHE A 131 -3.53 6.08 -3.20
C PHE A 131 -2.62 7.05 -3.95
N LEU A 132 -1.58 6.55 -4.62
CA LEU A 132 -0.64 7.35 -5.37
C LEU A 132 -1.30 8.00 -6.59
N LEU A 133 -2.17 7.28 -7.31
CA LEU A 133 -2.93 7.85 -8.42
C LEU A 133 -3.79 9.04 -7.98
N ALA A 134 -4.48 8.93 -6.84
CA ALA A 134 -5.25 10.04 -6.29
C ALA A 134 -4.38 11.25 -5.95
N LYS A 135 -3.15 11.03 -5.46
CA LYS A 135 -2.21 12.13 -5.10
C LYS A 135 -1.61 12.81 -6.32
N ILE A 136 -1.28 12.08 -7.39
CA ILE A 136 -0.66 12.67 -8.59
C ILE A 136 -1.67 13.27 -9.57
N GLN A 137 -2.97 13.08 -9.35
CA GLN A 137 -4.01 13.57 -10.26
C GLN A 137 -3.88 15.06 -10.56
N SER A 138 -3.58 15.87 -9.53
CA SER A 138 -3.42 17.32 -9.65
C SER A 138 -2.19 17.76 -10.47
N ASP A 139 -1.24 16.86 -10.71
CA ASP A 139 -0.02 17.15 -11.48
C ASP A 139 -0.28 17.13 -12.99
N PHE A 140 -1.48 16.70 -13.41
CA PHE A 140 -1.84 16.55 -14.81
C PHE A 140 -3.02 17.45 -15.18
N SER A 141 -3.07 17.88 -16.46
CA SER A 141 -4.23 18.57 -16.96
C SER A 141 -5.49 17.67 -16.90
N PRO A 142 -6.70 18.26 -16.71
CA PRO A 142 -7.95 17.48 -16.68
C PRO A 142 -8.11 16.57 -17.89
N GLN A 143 -7.73 17.04 -19.09
CA GLN A 143 -7.82 16.26 -20.32
C GLN A 143 -6.84 15.07 -20.32
N THR A 144 -5.59 15.27 -19.88
CA THR A 144 -4.59 14.18 -19.77
C THR A 144 -5.05 13.13 -18.77
N TRP A 145 -5.56 13.56 -17.62
CA TRP A 145 -6.07 12.66 -16.59
C TRP A 145 -7.29 11.88 -17.06
N LEU A 146 -8.25 12.53 -17.72
CA LEU A 146 -9.45 11.88 -18.22
C LEU A 146 -9.14 10.87 -19.32
N ALA A 147 -8.23 11.20 -20.24
CA ALA A 147 -7.78 10.27 -21.28
C ALA A 147 -7.11 9.03 -20.68
N PHE A 148 -6.24 9.22 -19.69
CA PHE A 148 -5.62 8.12 -18.94
C PHE A 148 -6.68 7.23 -18.27
N ARG A 149 -7.62 7.84 -17.53
CA ARG A 149 -8.66 7.12 -16.80
C ARG A 149 -9.53 6.28 -17.72
N ARG A 150 -10.06 6.89 -18.80
CA ARG A 150 -10.92 6.19 -19.78
C ARG A 150 -10.21 5.00 -20.40
N PHE A 151 -8.96 5.22 -20.81
CA PHE A 151 -8.18 4.19 -21.49
C PHE A 151 -7.65 3.11 -20.55
N ALA A 152 -7.02 3.49 -19.42
CA ALA A 152 -6.28 2.56 -18.56
C ALA A 152 -7.11 1.95 -17.43
N ILE A 153 -8.16 2.63 -16.97
CA ILE A 153 -8.99 2.19 -15.84
C ILE A 153 -10.35 1.69 -16.34
N ASP A 154 -11.02 2.47 -17.19
CA ASP A 154 -12.36 2.13 -17.68
C ASP A 154 -12.30 1.11 -18.85
N GLY A 155 -11.10 0.84 -19.42
CA GLY A 155 -10.86 -0.19 -20.42
C GLY A 155 -11.32 0.16 -21.84
N MET A 156 -11.61 1.45 -22.12
CA MET A 156 -11.98 1.91 -23.46
C MET A 156 -10.79 1.82 -24.43
N SER A 157 -11.06 1.65 -25.70
CA SER A 157 -10.01 1.70 -26.73
C SER A 157 -9.49 3.15 -26.91
N ALA A 158 -8.28 3.29 -27.45
CA ALA A 158 -7.70 4.61 -27.67
C ALA A 158 -8.49 5.43 -28.73
N ASP A 159 -9.11 4.77 -29.68
CA ASP A 159 -9.95 5.41 -30.69
C ASP A 159 -11.25 5.95 -30.08
N GLU A 160 -11.97 5.15 -29.26
CA GLU A 160 -13.16 5.59 -28.55
C GLU A 160 -12.89 6.79 -27.64
N VAL A 161 -11.78 6.74 -26.86
CA VAL A 161 -11.36 7.86 -26.01
C VAL A 161 -10.98 9.09 -26.84
N GLY A 162 -10.33 8.86 -27.98
CA GLY A 162 -9.98 9.92 -28.93
C GLY A 162 -11.22 10.64 -29.47
N GLU A 163 -12.24 9.90 -29.87
CA GLU A 163 -13.52 10.44 -30.31
C GLU A 163 -14.26 11.19 -29.19
N GLU A 164 -14.35 10.60 -27.98
CA GLU A 164 -15.01 11.23 -26.81
C GLU A 164 -14.37 12.57 -26.44
N LEU A 165 -13.04 12.65 -26.47
CA LEU A 165 -12.30 13.81 -25.97
C LEU A 165 -11.82 14.78 -27.06
N GLY A 166 -12.08 14.48 -28.33
CA GLY A 166 -11.62 15.31 -29.46
C GLY A 166 -10.09 15.32 -29.60
N ILE A 167 -9.41 14.21 -29.31
CA ILE A 167 -7.95 14.06 -29.40
C ILE A 167 -7.59 12.85 -30.26
N THR A 168 -6.35 12.75 -30.69
CA THR A 168 -5.89 11.60 -31.44
C THR A 168 -5.64 10.38 -30.52
N ALA A 169 -5.79 9.16 -31.04
CA ALA A 169 -5.43 7.94 -30.32
C ALA A 169 -3.98 7.97 -29.81
N ASN A 170 -3.05 8.57 -30.58
CA ASN A 170 -1.67 8.78 -30.13
C ASN A 170 -1.58 9.68 -28.89
N ALA A 171 -2.40 10.73 -28.80
CA ALA A 171 -2.45 11.60 -27.61
C ALA A 171 -2.95 10.82 -26.38
N VAL A 172 -3.85 9.85 -26.54
CA VAL A 172 -4.31 8.95 -25.46
C VAL A 172 -3.14 8.09 -24.95
N PHE A 173 -2.35 7.51 -25.83
CA PHE A 173 -1.15 6.74 -25.44
C PHE A 173 -0.11 7.61 -24.74
N ILE A 174 0.10 8.85 -25.20
CA ILE A 174 0.99 9.80 -24.54
C ILE A 174 0.47 10.15 -23.14
N ALA A 175 -0.83 10.37 -22.97
CA ALA A 175 -1.45 10.63 -21.68
C ALA A 175 -1.21 9.48 -20.71
N LYS A 176 -1.48 8.23 -21.14
CA LYS A 176 -1.17 7.02 -20.35
C LYS A 176 0.31 6.97 -19.96
N SER A 177 1.21 7.17 -20.90
CA SER A 177 2.65 7.09 -20.66
C SER A 177 3.11 8.11 -19.61
N ARG A 178 2.61 9.36 -19.69
CA ARG A 178 2.94 10.43 -18.73
C ARG A 178 2.45 10.13 -17.33
N VAL A 179 1.19 9.70 -17.18
CA VAL A 179 0.62 9.37 -15.87
C VAL A 179 1.33 8.15 -15.27
N MET A 180 1.59 7.11 -16.07
CA MET A 180 2.33 5.93 -15.62
C MET A 180 3.77 6.24 -15.21
N ALA A 181 4.44 7.18 -15.88
CA ALA A 181 5.77 7.63 -15.48
C ALA A 181 5.73 8.37 -14.13
N GLY A 182 4.73 9.24 -13.92
CA GLY A 182 4.50 9.91 -12.64
C GLY A 182 4.22 8.91 -11.52
N LEU A 183 3.36 7.91 -11.78
CA LEU A 183 3.04 6.86 -10.82
C LEU A 183 4.28 6.05 -10.43
N ARG A 184 5.06 5.57 -11.42
CA ARG A 184 6.29 4.80 -11.14
C ARG A 184 7.27 5.58 -10.28
N LYS A 185 7.45 6.88 -10.56
CA LYS A 185 8.33 7.73 -9.76
C LYS A 185 7.91 7.79 -8.29
N GLN A 186 6.61 7.89 -8.02
CA GLN A 186 6.08 7.93 -6.65
C GLN A 186 6.05 6.54 -5.98
N ALA A 187 5.89 5.48 -6.78
CA ALA A 187 5.79 4.09 -6.32
C ALA A 187 7.16 3.46 -6.04
N GLN A 188 8.25 4.13 -6.40
CA GLN A 188 9.60 3.60 -6.29
C GLN A 188 9.89 3.11 -4.86
N GLY A 189 10.22 1.84 -4.74
CA GLY A 189 10.49 1.18 -3.47
C GLY A 189 9.26 0.70 -2.69
N LEU A 190 8.04 1.09 -3.06
CA LEU A 190 6.79 0.66 -2.41
C LEU A 190 6.19 -0.57 -3.10
N ILE A 191 6.16 -0.57 -4.43
CA ILE A 191 5.54 -1.62 -5.27
C ILE A 191 6.58 -2.38 -6.09
N GLU A 192 7.63 -1.71 -6.53
CA GLU A 192 8.69 -2.31 -7.39
C GLU A 192 9.68 -3.15 -6.63
#